data_55ef0ee7bcd11a01a7a4af6bdffd1e3d
#
_entry.id   55ef0ee7bcd11a01a7a4af6bdffd1e3d
#
_cell.length_a   1.000
_cell.length_b   1.000
_cell.length_c   1.000
_cell.angle_alpha   90.00
_cell.angle_beta   90.00
_cell.angle_gamma   90.00
#
_symmetry.space_group_name_H-M   'P 1'
#
loop_
_entity.id
_entity.type
_entity.pdbx_description
1 polymer ?
#
loop_
_entity_poly.entity_id
_entity_poly.type
_entity_poly.pdbx_seq_one_letter_code
_entity_poly.pdbx_strand_id
1 'polypeptide(L)'
;APDGENGGAKRCSGKSMEPTIIRVPRGTIIKDAHTGRIMADISDDEPVVVARGGRGGKGNANFATPTRQIPRFAKPGFPGEAFDVVLELKLLADVGLVGFPNVGKSTLISVVSAAKPKIANYHFTTLTPVPVVVKRGEQSFVMADIPGLIEGASEGVGLGHAFLRHVERCRLIVHVVDVSGIEGRDPKDDFEKINLELANFSEELAERPQIVAANKSDMATEEQIADFRKFIEEKGLPFFTISAATTQGTDALMDCVAEELSKLPPPKRFEVQPLTMAELQQMENEKHSFTVQKIDGVYVVDAPFMAPILSTCNMEDYESLQY
;
A
#
# COMPACT_ATOMS: atom_id res chain seq x y z
N ALA A 1 -14.77 13.16 -6.31
CA ALA A 1 -15.88 13.17 -5.35
C ALA A 1 -17.09 13.83 -6.00
N PRO A 2 -18.34 13.52 -5.61
CA PRO A 2 -19.53 14.07 -6.24
C PRO A 2 -19.70 15.58 -5.94
N ASP A 3 -20.38 16.27 -6.87
CA ASP A 3 -20.68 17.71 -6.76
C ASP A 3 -21.81 17.96 -5.76
N GLY A 4 -21.83 19.15 -5.15
CA GLY A 4 -22.93 19.58 -4.29
C GLY A 4 -24.20 19.90 -5.08
N GLU A 5 -25.37 19.67 -4.49
CA GLU A 5 -26.64 19.98 -5.10
C GLU A 5 -26.84 21.50 -5.20
N ASN A 6 -27.54 21.94 -6.25
CA ASN A 6 -27.89 23.34 -6.42
C ASN A 6 -28.88 23.80 -5.36
N GLY A 7 -28.74 25.03 -4.89
CA GLY A 7 -29.75 25.72 -4.13
C GLY A 7 -30.98 26.00 -5.00
N GLY A 8 -32.14 26.02 -4.40
CA GLY A 8 -33.41 26.22 -5.10
C GLY A 8 -34.24 27.38 -4.55
N ALA A 9 -35.33 27.69 -5.24
CA ALA A 9 -36.40 28.51 -4.76
C ALA A 9 -37.15 27.82 -3.60
N LYS A 10 -38.07 28.49 -2.95
CA LYS A 10 -38.90 27.96 -1.83
C LYS A 10 -38.07 27.62 -0.58
N ARG A 11 -37.02 28.37 -0.28
CA ARG A 11 -36.13 28.21 0.90
C ARG A 11 -35.35 26.93 0.94
N CYS A 12 -35.14 26.27 -0.21
CA CYS A 12 -34.38 25.03 -0.29
C CYS A 12 -32.92 25.31 -0.56
N SER A 13 -32.04 25.00 0.39
CA SER A 13 -30.58 24.88 0.15
C SER A 13 -30.26 23.52 -0.41
N GLY A 14 -29.31 23.44 -1.33
CA GLY A 14 -28.81 22.19 -1.85
C GLY A 14 -28.09 21.40 -0.75
N LYS A 15 -28.14 20.09 -0.83
CA LYS A 15 -27.42 19.21 0.09
C LYS A 15 -25.95 19.13 -0.28
N SER A 16 -25.10 19.13 0.73
CA SER A 16 -23.73 18.64 0.56
C SER A 16 -23.76 17.13 0.40
N MET A 17 -22.86 16.58 -0.43
CA MET A 17 -22.90 15.16 -0.74
C MET A 17 -22.44 14.31 0.44
N GLU A 18 -23.04 13.14 0.56
CA GLU A 18 -22.63 12.13 1.53
C GLU A 18 -21.28 11.50 1.12
N PRO A 19 -20.47 11.04 2.09
CA PRO A 19 -19.21 10.40 1.79
C PRO A 19 -19.38 9.14 0.92
N THR A 20 -18.67 9.07 -0.19
CA THR A 20 -18.56 7.84 -0.99
C THR A 20 -17.40 7.02 -0.45
N ILE A 21 -17.71 5.84 0.09
CA ILE A 21 -16.70 4.95 0.67
C ILE A 21 -16.28 3.91 -0.36
N ILE A 22 -14.99 3.90 -0.70
CA ILE A 22 -14.37 2.87 -1.53
C ILE A 22 -13.56 1.95 -0.61
N ARG A 23 -13.93 0.68 -0.58
CA ARG A 23 -13.22 -0.32 0.23
C ARG A 23 -12.05 -0.87 -0.55
N VAL A 24 -10.87 -0.83 0.04
CA VAL A 24 -9.62 -1.37 -0.51
C VAL A 24 -8.99 -2.32 0.51
N PRO A 25 -8.16 -3.29 0.07
CA PRO A 25 -7.40 -4.15 0.99
C PRO A 25 -6.41 -3.32 1.82
N ARG A 26 -6.09 -3.79 3.03
CA ARG A 26 -4.98 -3.22 3.82
C ARG A 26 -3.67 -3.33 3.02
N GLY A 27 -2.79 -2.34 3.17
CA GLY A 27 -1.54 -2.24 2.41
C GLY A 27 -1.70 -1.55 1.06
N THR A 28 -2.89 -0.99 0.76
CA THR A 28 -3.07 -0.19 -0.44
C THR A 28 -2.47 1.20 -0.24
N ILE A 29 -1.55 1.58 -1.11
CA ILE A 29 -1.01 2.93 -1.20
C ILE A 29 -1.75 3.66 -2.30
N ILE A 30 -2.22 4.86 -2.00
CA ILE A 30 -2.89 5.74 -2.94
C ILE A 30 -1.88 6.79 -3.39
N LYS A 31 -1.58 6.81 -4.68
CA LYS A 31 -0.67 7.78 -5.30
C LYS A 31 -1.42 8.65 -6.29
N ASP A 32 -1.03 9.91 -6.35
CA ASP A 32 -1.44 10.80 -7.44
C ASP A 32 -0.84 10.30 -8.77
N ALA A 33 -1.69 10.14 -9.79
CA ALA A 33 -1.28 9.55 -11.07
C ALA A 33 -0.30 10.44 -11.87
N HIS A 34 -0.34 11.75 -11.66
CA HIS A 34 0.48 12.71 -12.39
C HIS A 34 1.83 12.95 -11.72
N THR A 35 1.82 13.09 -10.39
CA THR A 35 3.03 13.43 -9.62
C THR A 35 3.73 12.21 -9.03
N GLY A 36 3.05 11.06 -8.94
CA GLY A 36 3.53 9.86 -8.25
C GLY A 36 3.57 9.97 -6.72
N ARG A 37 3.12 11.11 -6.18
CA ARG A 37 3.14 11.42 -4.74
C ARG A 37 2.20 10.51 -3.96
N ILE A 38 2.64 10.08 -2.77
CA ILE A 38 1.81 9.28 -1.86
C ILE A 38 0.78 10.20 -1.18
N MET A 39 -0.49 9.97 -1.48
CA MET A 39 -1.64 10.67 -0.89
C MET A 39 -2.13 9.99 0.39
N ALA A 40 -2.10 8.67 0.43
CA ALA A 40 -2.49 7.90 1.61
C ALA A 40 -1.86 6.50 1.61
N ASP A 41 -1.67 5.94 2.81
CA ASP A 41 -1.29 4.55 3.07
C ASP A 41 -2.37 3.91 3.94
N ILE A 42 -3.10 2.95 3.38
CA ILE A 42 -4.18 2.24 4.06
C ILE A 42 -3.61 0.99 4.74
N SER A 43 -2.95 1.19 5.87
CA SER A 43 -2.33 0.10 6.65
C SER A 43 -3.26 -0.47 7.72
N ASP A 44 -4.31 0.26 8.10
CA ASP A 44 -5.30 -0.10 9.11
C ASP A 44 -6.74 0.05 8.60
N ASP A 45 -7.73 -0.06 9.50
CA ASP A 45 -9.15 0.07 9.18
C ASP A 45 -9.67 1.51 9.29
N GLU A 46 -8.80 2.48 9.56
CA GLU A 46 -9.21 3.87 9.66
C GLU A 46 -9.49 4.45 8.26
N PRO A 47 -10.66 5.10 8.08
CA PRO A 47 -10.99 5.71 6.80
C PRO A 47 -10.15 6.96 6.55
N VAL A 48 -9.62 7.09 5.33
CA VAL A 48 -8.84 8.26 4.89
C VAL A 48 -9.60 9.01 3.82
N VAL A 49 -9.70 10.34 3.98
CA VAL A 49 -10.32 11.22 2.98
C VAL A 49 -9.30 11.58 1.92
N VAL A 50 -9.51 11.09 0.69
CA VAL A 50 -8.63 11.35 -0.46
C VAL A 50 -9.11 12.56 -1.27
N ALA A 51 -10.44 12.71 -1.42
CA ALA A 51 -11.05 13.81 -2.16
C ALA A 51 -12.31 14.29 -1.43
N ARG A 52 -12.49 15.60 -1.33
CA ARG A 52 -13.64 16.20 -0.66
C ARG A 52 -14.79 16.36 -1.63
N GLY A 53 -16.00 16.02 -1.18
CA GLY A 53 -17.23 16.26 -1.91
C GLY A 53 -17.60 17.76 -1.96
N GLY A 54 -18.38 18.12 -2.99
CA GLY A 54 -18.85 19.48 -3.17
C GLY A 54 -19.85 19.89 -2.09
N ARG A 55 -19.85 21.17 -1.77
CA ARG A 55 -20.83 21.76 -0.83
C ARG A 55 -22.10 22.11 -1.57
N GLY A 56 -23.25 21.90 -0.93
CA GLY A 56 -24.53 22.33 -1.46
C GLY A 56 -24.66 23.86 -1.58
N GLY A 57 -25.34 24.29 -2.63
CA GLY A 57 -25.60 25.71 -2.91
C GLY A 57 -26.58 26.32 -1.92
N LYS A 58 -26.46 27.60 -1.64
CA LYS A 58 -27.37 28.35 -0.76
C LYS A 58 -28.68 28.63 -1.48
N GLY A 59 -29.80 28.23 -0.87
CA GLY A 59 -31.12 28.56 -1.35
C GLY A 59 -31.47 30.06 -1.20
N ASN A 60 -32.51 30.51 -1.88
CA ASN A 60 -32.89 31.92 -1.96
C ASN A 60 -33.14 32.57 -0.59
N ALA A 61 -33.59 31.83 0.41
CA ALA A 61 -33.84 32.38 1.76
C ALA A 61 -32.55 32.95 2.41
N ASN A 62 -31.38 32.45 2.05
CA ASN A 62 -30.11 32.94 2.58
C ASN A 62 -29.71 34.36 2.05
N PHE A 63 -30.44 34.86 1.04
CA PHE A 63 -30.21 36.15 0.41
C PHE A 63 -31.33 37.15 0.68
N ALA A 64 -32.27 36.81 1.59
CA ALA A 64 -33.33 37.69 2.01
C ALA A 64 -32.76 38.86 2.84
N THR A 65 -33.17 40.08 2.48
CA THR A 65 -32.86 41.32 3.20
C THR A 65 -34.15 42.00 3.65
N PRO A 66 -34.13 42.99 4.58
CA PRO A 66 -35.30 43.72 4.97
C PRO A 66 -36.04 44.37 3.81
N THR A 67 -35.34 44.82 2.80
CA THR A 67 -35.89 45.44 1.59
C THR A 67 -36.29 44.44 0.51
N ARG A 68 -35.72 43.23 0.54
CA ARG A 68 -35.98 42.14 -0.41
C ARG A 68 -36.26 40.83 0.36
N GLN A 69 -37.49 40.59 0.72
CA GLN A 69 -37.88 39.43 1.54
C GLN A 69 -37.99 38.13 0.74
N ILE A 70 -38.14 38.19 -0.59
CA ILE A 70 -38.27 37.00 -1.46
C ILE A 70 -37.31 37.16 -2.65
N PRO A 71 -36.01 36.84 -2.46
CA PRO A 71 -35.06 36.79 -3.57
C PRO A 71 -35.45 35.70 -4.58
N ARG A 72 -35.31 35.97 -5.87
CA ARG A 72 -35.64 35.03 -6.94
C ARG A 72 -34.48 34.14 -7.36
N PHE A 73 -33.27 34.38 -6.86
CA PHE A 73 -32.07 33.62 -7.18
C PHE A 73 -31.62 32.73 -6.01
N ALA A 74 -30.88 31.68 -6.34
CA ALA A 74 -30.20 30.78 -5.40
C ALA A 74 -28.81 30.49 -5.99
N LYS A 75 -27.86 30.11 -5.15
CA LYS A 75 -26.52 29.73 -5.63
C LYS A 75 -26.44 28.25 -5.96
N PRO A 76 -25.75 27.85 -7.04
CA PRO A 76 -25.49 26.45 -7.34
C PRO A 76 -24.56 25.84 -6.28
N GLY A 77 -24.51 24.51 -6.27
CA GLY A 77 -23.54 23.76 -5.47
C GLY A 77 -22.11 23.93 -6.00
N PHE A 78 -21.17 23.67 -5.14
CA PHE A 78 -19.77 23.68 -5.51
C PHE A 78 -19.35 22.30 -6.05
N PRO A 79 -18.44 22.25 -7.03
CA PRO A 79 -17.91 20.98 -7.52
C PRO A 79 -17.11 20.28 -6.42
N GLY A 80 -17.10 18.95 -6.46
CA GLY A 80 -16.24 18.11 -5.66
C GLY A 80 -14.81 18.04 -6.22
N GLU A 81 -13.86 17.70 -5.38
CA GLU A 81 -12.49 17.45 -5.81
C GLU A 81 -12.41 16.20 -6.67
N ALA A 82 -11.63 16.24 -7.76
CA ALA A 82 -11.36 15.12 -8.64
C ALA A 82 -9.86 14.95 -8.80
N PHE A 83 -9.38 13.72 -8.60
CA PHE A 83 -7.98 13.33 -8.77
C PHE A 83 -7.92 12.02 -9.53
N ASP A 84 -6.96 11.90 -10.45
CA ASP A 84 -6.56 10.65 -11.02
C ASP A 84 -5.57 9.98 -10.07
N VAL A 85 -5.91 8.80 -9.59
CA VAL A 85 -5.10 8.10 -8.59
C VAL A 85 -4.71 6.70 -9.07
N VAL A 86 -3.50 6.30 -8.71
CA VAL A 86 -3.01 4.93 -8.86
C VAL A 86 -3.11 4.25 -7.50
N LEU A 87 -3.84 3.14 -7.45
CA LEU A 87 -3.92 2.28 -6.29
C LEU A 87 -2.85 1.19 -6.43
N GLU A 88 -1.85 1.22 -5.57
CA GLU A 88 -0.79 0.22 -5.52
C GLU A 88 -0.98 -0.64 -4.28
N LEU A 89 -1.30 -1.91 -4.49
CA LEU A 89 -1.37 -2.86 -3.37
C LEU A 89 0.03 -3.35 -3.04
N LYS A 90 0.54 -2.98 -1.86
CA LYS A 90 1.76 -3.55 -1.30
C LYS A 90 1.40 -4.67 -0.34
N LEU A 91 1.97 -5.83 -0.57
CA LEU A 91 1.79 -6.97 0.33
C LEU A 91 2.27 -6.61 1.74
N LEU A 92 1.35 -6.70 2.69
CA LEU A 92 1.65 -6.63 4.11
C LEU A 92 1.97 -8.05 4.58
N ALA A 93 3.18 -8.52 4.36
CA ALA A 93 3.67 -9.71 5.03
C ALA A 93 4.43 -9.27 6.29
N ASP A 94 4.06 -9.83 7.44
CA ASP A 94 4.81 -9.65 8.68
C ASP A 94 6.10 -10.44 8.63
N VAL A 95 6.06 -11.63 7.99
CA VAL A 95 7.15 -12.59 7.89
C VAL A 95 7.45 -12.91 6.43
N GLY A 96 8.71 -12.73 6.03
CA GLY A 96 9.21 -13.15 4.73
C GLY A 96 9.93 -14.49 4.82
N LEU A 97 9.58 -15.46 3.96
CA LEU A 97 10.35 -16.69 3.80
C LEU A 97 11.42 -16.48 2.73
N VAL A 98 12.66 -16.74 3.07
CA VAL A 98 13.80 -16.71 2.15
C VAL A 98 14.49 -18.07 2.10
N GLY A 99 15.20 -18.34 1.04
CA GLY A 99 15.94 -19.58 0.86
C GLY A 99 15.98 -20.00 -0.60
N PHE A 100 16.89 -20.90 -0.94
CA PHE A 100 17.05 -21.44 -2.29
C PHE A 100 15.78 -22.13 -2.83
N PRO A 101 15.64 -22.36 -4.15
CA PRO A 101 14.60 -23.22 -4.70
C PRO A 101 14.65 -24.61 -4.07
N ASN A 102 13.50 -25.28 -4.00
CA ASN A 102 13.35 -26.64 -3.55
C ASN A 102 13.74 -26.92 -2.09
N VAL A 103 14.10 -25.89 -1.30
CA VAL A 103 14.36 -26.08 0.15
C VAL A 103 13.07 -26.32 0.96
N GLY A 104 11.89 -26.22 0.33
CA GLY A 104 10.61 -26.54 0.94
C GLY A 104 9.81 -25.36 1.48
N LYS A 105 10.09 -24.11 1.06
CA LYS A 105 9.35 -22.92 1.47
C LYS A 105 7.85 -23.03 1.20
N SER A 106 7.46 -23.38 -0.01
CA SER A 106 6.05 -23.52 -0.41
C SER A 106 5.34 -24.66 0.35
N THR A 107 6.07 -25.74 0.67
CA THR A 107 5.55 -26.82 1.51
C THR A 107 5.30 -26.31 2.93
N LEU A 108 6.25 -25.58 3.51
CA LEU A 108 6.10 -24.98 4.83
C LEU A 108 4.87 -24.06 4.88
N ILE A 109 4.72 -23.17 3.91
CA ILE A 109 3.56 -22.28 3.78
C ILE A 109 2.25 -23.08 3.75
N SER A 110 2.19 -24.15 2.97
CA SER A 110 0.98 -24.98 2.85
C SER A 110 0.59 -25.64 4.15
N VAL A 111 1.58 -26.04 4.95
CA VAL A 111 1.38 -26.72 6.24
C VAL A 111 0.93 -25.76 7.34
N VAL A 112 1.52 -24.57 7.41
CA VAL A 112 1.25 -23.60 8.49
C VAL A 112 0.05 -22.70 8.21
N SER A 113 -0.49 -22.75 7.00
CA SER A 113 -1.63 -21.91 6.60
C SER A 113 -2.91 -22.31 7.34
N ALA A 114 -3.56 -21.35 8.00
CA ALA A 114 -4.84 -21.52 8.69
C ALA A 114 -6.03 -21.72 7.73
N ALA A 115 -5.88 -21.39 6.45
CA ALA A 115 -6.87 -21.62 5.40
C ALA A 115 -6.13 -22.02 4.12
N LYS A 116 -6.77 -22.85 3.28
CA LYS A 116 -6.20 -23.15 1.94
C LYS A 116 -5.83 -21.83 1.26
N PRO A 117 -4.58 -21.68 0.79
CA PRO A 117 -4.13 -20.44 0.16
C PRO A 117 -5.10 -20.10 -0.97
N LYS A 118 -5.84 -19.01 -0.83
CA LYS A 118 -6.54 -18.43 -1.98
C LYS A 118 -5.47 -17.78 -2.82
N ILE A 119 -5.14 -18.39 -3.94
CA ILE A 119 -4.30 -17.79 -4.98
C ILE A 119 -5.04 -16.52 -5.42
N ALA A 120 -4.64 -15.39 -4.90
CA ALA A 120 -5.11 -14.12 -5.41
C ALA A 120 -4.39 -13.91 -6.76
N ASN A 121 -5.14 -14.03 -7.86
CA ASN A 121 -4.63 -13.73 -9.20
C ASN A 121 -4.34 -12.22 -9.29
N TYR A 122 -3.16 -11.82 -8.89
CA TYR A 122 -2.66 -10.48 -9.15
C TYR A 122 -2.20 -10.43 -10.61
N HIS A 123 -3.03 -9.87 -11.48
CA HIS A 123 -2.85 -9.83 -12.94
C HIS A 123 -1.60 -9.07 -13.42
N PHE A 124 -0.77 -8.56 -12.51
CA PHE A 124 0.34 -7.65 -12.84
C PHE A 124 1.74 -8.15 -12.49
N THR A 125 1.90 -9.39 -11.98
CA THR A 125 3.22 -9.92 -11.63
C THR A 125 3.39 -11.33 -12.14
N THR A 126 4.48 -11.58 -12.86
CA THR A 126 4.87 -12.90 -13.38
C THR A 126 5.32 -13.88 -12.29
N LEU A 127 5.62 -13.36 -11.07
CA LEU A 127 5.97 -14.12 -9.87
C LEU A 127 5.08 -13.61 -8.73
N THR A 128 4.00 -14.31 -8.43
CA THR A 128 3.03 -13.92 -7.40
C THR A 128 3.47 -14.50 -6.06
N PRO A 129 3.85 -13.65 -5.08
CA PRO A 129 3.98 -14.12 -3.71
C PRO A 129 2.59 -14.57 -3.22
N VAL A 130 2.51 -15.72 -2.61
CA VAL A 130 1.27 -16.24 -2.03
C VAL A 130 1.28 -15.92 -0.53
N PRO A 131 0.63 -14.83 -0.10
CA PRO A 131 0.53 -14.53 1.32
C PRO A 131 -0.43 -15.51 1.97
N VAL A 132 -0.04 -16.03 3.12
CA VAL A 132 -0.89 -16.90 3.95
C VAL A 132 -1.04 -16.31 5.33
N VAL A 133 -2.21 -16.53 5.92
CA VAL A 133 -2.48 -16.16 7.30
C VAL A 133 -2.16 -17.37 8.19
N VAL A 134 -1.23 -17.17 9.11
CA VAL A 134 -0.88 -18.14 10.15
C VAL A 134 -1.56 -17.69 11.44
N LYS A 135 -2.25 -18.64 12.10
CA LYS A 135 -2.90 -18.42 13.40
C LYS A 135 -2.16 -19.17 14.50
N ARG A 136 -1.85 -18.49 15.59
CA ARG A 136 -1.26 -19.09 16.81
C ARG A 136 -1.95 -18.52 18.05
N GLY A 137 -2.78 -19.35 18.68
CA GLY A 137 -3.63 -18.89 19.77
C GLY A 137 -4.54 -17.72 19.34
N GLU A 138 -4.45 -16.62 20.04
CA GLU A 138 -5.18 -15.37 19.72
C GLU A 138 -4.46 -14.49 18.70
N GLN A 139 -3.21 -14.79 18.36
CA GLN A 139 -2.41 -14.03 17.42
C GLN A 139 -2.57 -14.55 15.99
N SER A 140 -2.50 -13.63 15.02
CA SER A 140 -2.44 -13.96 13.62
C SER A 140 -1.47 -13.03 12.92
N PHE A 141 -0.68 -13.57 12.01
CA PHE A 141 0.27 -12.82 11.20
C PHE A 141 0.27 -13.33 9.76
N VAL A 142 0.74 -12.50 8.85
CA VAL A 142 0.81 -12.82 7.43
C VAL A 142 2.23 -13.24 7.09
N MET A 143 2.37 -14.42 6.49
CA MET A 143 3.64 -14.95 5.98
C MET A 143 3.59 -15.01 4.45
N ALA A 144 4.66 -14.62 3.78
CA ALA A 144 4.76 -14.71 2.32
C ALA A 144 6.08 -15.35 1.89
N ASP A 145 6.00 -16.19 0.85
CA ASP A 145 7.21 -16.65 0.14
C ASP A 145 7.82 -15.48 -0.61
N ILE A 146 9.14 -15.35 -0.53
CA ILE A 146 9.93 -14.38 -1.28
C ILE A 146 10.65 -15.13 -2.40
N PRO A 147 9.98 -15.41 -3.54
CA PRO A 147 10.63 -16.05 -4.67
C PRO A 147 11.57 -15.08 -5.35
N GLY A 148 12.68 -15.58 -5.93
CA GLY A 148 13.55 -14.81 -6.81
C GLY A 148 14.77 -14.16 -6.17
N LEU A 149 15.13 -14.52 -4.93
CA LEU A 149 16.44 -14.25 -4.35
C LEU A 149 17.43 -15.32 -4.84
N ILE A 150 17.67 -15.46 -6.15
CA ILE A 150 18.63 -16.44 -6.67
C ILE A 150 19.20 -15.97 -7.98
N GLU A 151 20.54 -16.12 -8.07
CA GLU A 151 21.41 -16.02 -9.23
C GLU A 151 20.95 -15.04 -10.33
N GLY A 152 21.49 -13.81 -10.31
CA GLY A 152 21.30 -12.82 -11.37
C GLY A 152 20.28 -11.73 -11.12
N ALA A 153 19.61 -11.67 -9.96
CA ALA A 153 18.71 -10.55 -9.64
C ALA A 153 19.47 -9.20 -9.55
N SER A 154 20.75 -9.24 -9.21
CA SER A 154 21.65 -8.08 -9.19
C SER A 154 22.18 -7.70 -10.58
N GLU A 155 22.10 -8.57 -11.58
CA GLU A 155 22.65 -8.34 -12.93
C GLU A 155 21.67 -7.72 -13.94
N GLY A 156 20.58 -7.10 -13.50
CA GLY A 156 19.86 -6.15 -14.34
C GLY A 156 18.70 -6.69 -15.18
N VAL A 157 18.22 -7.90 -14.94
CA VAL A 157 16.96 -8.36 -15.55
C VAL A 157 15.79 -7.96 -14.68
N GLY A 158 15.21 -6.82 -14.98
CA GLY A 158 14.17 -6.02 -14.35
C GLY A 158 13.00 -6.62 -13.55
N LEU A 159 13.04 -7.88 -13.13
CA LEU A 159 12.00 -8.54 -12.32
C LEU A 159 12.25 -8.47 -10.81
N GLY A 160 13.50 -8.26 -10.37
CA GLY A 160 13.86 -8.23 -8.94
C GLY A 160 13.37 -7.00 -8.19
N HIS A 161 13.56 -5.80 -8.72
CA HIS A 161 13.27 -4.55 -8.01
C HIS A 161 11.80 -4.28 -7.70
N ALA A 162 10.87 -4.73 -8.54
CA ALA A 162 9.44 -4.52 -8.28
C ALA A 162 8.92 -5.46 -7.18
N PHE A 163 9.45 -6.69 -7.14
CA PHE A 163 9.06 -7.70 -6.16
C PHE A 163 9.67 -7.42 -4.78
N LEU A 164 10.93 -7.02 -4.74
CA LEU A 164 11.67 -6.78 -3.49
C LEU A 164 11.13 -5.56 -2.70
N ARG A 165 10.50 -4.59 -3.38
CA ARG A 165 9.74 -3.52 -2.71
C ARG A 165 8.55 -4.04 -1.88
N HIS A 166 8.05 -5.25 -2.17
CA HIS A 166 7.01 -5.87 -1.35
C HIS A 166 7.55 -6.48 -0.06
N VAL A 167 8.82 -6.86 -0.06
CA VAL A 167 9.53 -7.46 1.07
C VAL A 167 10.00 -6.43 2.10
N GLU A 168 10.18 -5.18 1.68
CA GLU A 168 10.60 -4.07 2.57
C GLU A 168 9.70 -3.88 3.80
N ARG A 169 8.47 -4.41 3.77
CA ARG A 169 7.55 -4.35 4.90
C ARG A 169 7.63 -5.54 5.86
N CYS A 170 8.33 -6.61 5.50
CA CYS A 170 8.52 -7.74 6.39
C CYS A 170 9.28 -7.27 7.63
N ARG A 171 8.78 -7.66 8.78
CA ARG A 171 9.35 -7.31 10.08
C ARG A 171 10.35 -8.36 10.55
N LEU A 172 10.16 -9.60 10.10
CA LEU A 172 10.91 -10.78 10.45
C LEU A 172 11.19 -11.63 9.20
N ILE A 173 12.35 -12.22 9.13
CA ILE A 173 12.74 -13.16 8.07
C ILE A 173 12.85 -14.57 8.64
N VAL A 174 12.22 -15.53 7.99
CA VAL A 174 12.46 -16.95 8.24
C VAL A 174 13.29 -17.50 7.09
N HIS A 175 14.54 -17.81 7.38
CA HIS A 175 15.49 -18.37 6.42
C HIS A 175 15.39 -19.89 6.41
N VAL A 176 14.83 -20.45 5.34
CA VAL A 176 14.65 -21.90 5.18
C VAL A 176 15.83 -22.47 4.42
N VAL A 177 16.54 -23.42 5.03
CA VAL A 177 17.73 -24.09 4.48
C VAL A 177 17.51 -25.58 4.43
N ASP A 178 17.89 -26.22 3.32
CA ASP A 178 17.88 -27.69 3.19
C ASP A 178 19.13 -28.29 3.82
N VAL A 179 18.96 -29.00 4.93
CA VAL A 179 20.09 -29.62 5.66
C VAL A 179 20.36 -31.06 5.22
N SER A 180 19.55 -31.61 4.31
CA SER A 180 19.71 -32.99 3.85
C SER A 180 20.90 -33.16 2.88
N GLY A 181 21.31 -32.07 2.22
CA GLY A 181 22.39 -32.13 1.21
C GLY A 181 22.03 -32.94 -0.06
N ILE A 182 20.75 -33.33 -0.25
CA ILE A 182 20.31 -34.17 -1.38
C ILE A 182 20.56 -33.50 -2.72
N GLU A 183 20.46 -32.17 -2.78
CA GLU A 183 20.71 -31.42 -4.01
C GLU A 183 22.22 -31.13 -4.25
N GLY A 184 23.10 -31.70 -3.41
CA GLY A 184 24.57 -31.56 -3.55
C GLY A 184 25.09 -30.17 -3.16
N ARG A 185 24.29 -29.37 -2.44
CA ARG A 185 24.67 -28.03 -1.94
C ARG A 185 25.03 -28.10 -0.46
N ASP A 186 25.95 -27.21 -0.05
CA ASP A 186 26.31 -27.05 1.36
C ASP A 186 25.34 -26.06 2.02
N PRO A 187 24.65 -26.47 3.11
CA PRO A 187 23.73 -25.60 3.86
C PRO A 187 24.36 -24.28 4.34
N LYS A 188 25.65 -24.30 4.68
CA LYS A 188 26.38 -23.09 5.12
C LYS A 188 26.57 -22.11 3.98
N ASP A 189 26.99 -22.61 2.82
CA ASP A 189 27.15 -21.80 1.61
C ASP A 189 25.82 -21.20 1.15
N ASP A 190 24.75 -21.99 1.19
CA ASP A 190 23.40 -21.55 0.83
C ASP A 190 22.93 -20.42 1.76
N PHE A 191 23.16 -20.56 3.07
CA PHE A 191 22.83 -19.53 4.06
C PHE A 191 23.60 -18.23 3.80
N GLU A 192 24.91 -18.30 3.53
CA GLU A 192 25.74 -17.11 3.31
C GLU A 192 25.39 -16.40 2.01
N LYS A 193 25.14 -17.13 0.93
CA LYS A 193 24.74 -16.57 -0.37
C LYS A 193 23.43 -15.78 -0.28
N ILE A 194 22.42 -16.34 0.36
CA ILE A 194 21.12 -15.64 0.54
C ILE A 194 21.29 -14.36 1.38
N ASN A 195 22.08 -14.42 2.46
CA ASN A 195 22.33 -13.22 3.26
C ASN A 195 23.10 -12.15 2.48
N LEU A 196 24.04 -12.55 1.62
CA LEU A 196 24.75 -11.63 0.73
C LEU A 196 23.79 -10.98 -0.27
N GLU A 197 22.86 -11.74 -0.84
CA GLU A 197 21.85 -11.20 -1.75
C GLU A 197 20.89 -10.23 -1.04
N LEU A 198 20.45 -10.55 0.18
CA LEU A 198 19.65 -9.64 0.99
C LEU A 198 20.39 -8.32 1.24
N ALA A 199 21.69 -8.38 1.58
CA ALA A 199 22.52 -7.21 1.82
C ALA A 199 22.74 -6.38 0.54
N ASN A 200 23.00 -7.04 -0.59
CA ASN A 200 23.15 -6.36 -1.87
C ASN A 200 21.86 -5.66 -2.33
N PHE A 201 20.73 -6.18 -1.91
CA PHE A 201 19.43 -5.61 -2.27
C PHE A 201 19.07 -4.40 -1.41
N SER A 202 19.12 -4.56 -0.08
CA SER A 202 18.78 -3.52 0.90
C SER A 202 19.49 -3.80 2.22
N GLU A 203 20.29 -2.85 2.66
CA GLU A 203 20.94 -2.87 3.96
C GLU A 203 19.92 -3.02 5.09
N GLU A 204 18.78 -2.32 4.97
CA GLU A 204 17.66 -2.39 5.92
C GLU A 204 17.04 -3.80 6.00
N LEU A 205 17.01 -4.53 4.90
CA LEU A 205 16.47 -5.90 4.85
C LEU A 205 17.45 -6.90 5.46
N ALA A 206 18.75 -6.70 5.26
CA ALA A 206 19.80 -7.53 5.85
C ALA A 206 19.88 -7.40 7.38
N GLU A 207 19.52 -6.24 7.91
CA GLU A 207 19.50 -5.98 9.36
C GLU A 207 18.24 -6.51 10.06
N ARG A 208 17.24 -7.02 9.32
CA ARG A 208 16.01 -7.58 9.91
C ARG A 208 16.33 -8.79 10.78
N PRO A 209 15.60 -8.95 11.91
CA PRO A 209 15.68 -10.18 12.70
C PRO A 209 15.44 -11.40 11.83
N GLN A 210 16.28 -12.42 11.99
CA GLN A 210 16.20 -13.67 11.24
C GLN A 210 16.02 -14.86 12.17
N ILE A 211 15.21 -15.82 11.75
CA ILE A 211 15.08 -17.15 12.36
C ILE A 211 15.47 -18.18 11.30
N VAL A 212 16.34 -19.10 11.64
CA VAL A 212 16.81 -20.14 10.71
C VAL A 212 16.03 -21.43 10.90
N ALA A 213 15.41 -21.90 9.82
CA ALA A 213 14.68 -23.14 9.76
C ALA A 213 15.44 -24.17 8.91
N ALA A 214 16.08 -25.12 9.57
CA ALA A 214 16.77 -26.26 8.96
C ALA A 214 15.72 -27.29 8.55
N ASN A 215 15.33 -27.26 7.28
CA ASN A 215 14.27 -28.11 6.73
C ASN A 215 14.81 -29.40 6.14
N LYS A 216 13.93 -30.36 5.87
CA LYS A 216 14.19 -31.74 5.42
C LYS A 216 15.03 -32.54 6.43
N SER A 217 14.83 -32.27 7.71
CA SER A 217 15.52 -32.98 8.79
C SER A 217 15.21 -34.49 8.85
N ASP A 218 14.10 -34.90 8.28
CA ASP A 218 13.71 -36.33 8.11
C ASP A 218 14.63 -37.08 7.13
N MET A 219 15.40 -36.37 6.30
CA MET A 219 16.32 -36.91 5.30
C MET A 219 17.80 -36.58 5.61
N ALA A 220 18.08 -35.82 6.66
CA ALA A 220 19.40 -35.42 7.09
C ALA A 220 19.95 -36.33 8.21
N THR A 221 21.27 -36.45 8.28
CA THR A 221 21.92 -37.12 9.40
C THR A 221 22.00 -36.21 10.64
N GLU A 222 22.05 -36.80 11.83
CA GLU A 222 22.21 -36.01 13.06
C GLU A 222 23.50 -35.18 13.07
N GLU A 223 24.57 -35.67 12.43
CA GLU A 223 25.84 -34.96 12.31
C GLU A 223 25.71 -33.70 11.45
N GLN A 224 25.00 -33.79 10.30
CA GLN A 224 24.73 -32.65 9.43
C GLN A 224 23.92 -31.56 10.14
N ILE A 225 22.88 -31.97 10.87
CA ILE A 225 22.06 -31.06 11.64
C ILE A 225 22.88 -30.39 12.77
N ALA A 226 23.71 -31.17 13.48
CA ALA A 226 24.52 -30.66 14.58
C ALA A 226 25.60 -29.67 14.08
N ASP A 227 26.24 -29.97 12.95
CA ASP A 227 27.25 -29.11 12.34
C ASP A 227 26.66 -27.78 11.85
N PHE A 228 25.52 -27.83 11.20
CA PHE A 228 24.81 -26.60 10.74
C PHE A 228 24.25 -25.81 11.92
N ARG A 229 23.71 -26.49 12.96
CA ARG A 229 23.25 -25.84 14.19
C ARG A 229 24.37 -25.03 14.84
N LYS A 230 25.54 -25.64 15.03
CA LYS A 230 26.72 -24.96 15.62
C LYS A 230 27.10 -23.70 14.84
N PHE A 231 27.10 -23.79 13.52
CA PHE A 231 27.42 -22.66 12.64
C PHE A 231 26.42 -21.50 12.81
N ILE A 232 25.11 -21.78 12.96
CA ILE A 232 24.09 -20.76 13.16
C ILE A 232 24.12 -20.19 14.57
N GLU A 233 24.33 -21.02 15.59
CA GLU A 233 24.46 -20.58 16.99
C GLU A 233 25.68 -19.66 17.18
N GLU A 234 26.79 -19.89 16.50
CA GLU A 234 27.96 -19.00 16.50
C GLU A 234 27.61 -17.61 15.92
N LYS A 235 26.61 -17.52 15.05
CA LYS A 235 26.08 -16.24 14.53
C LYS A 235 25.02 -15.60 15.44
N GLY A 236 24.62 -16.27 16.52
CA GLY A 236 23.64 -15.76 17.50
C GLY A 236 22.19 -15.77 17.00
N LEU A 237 21.89 -16.54 15.98
CA LEU A 237 20.53 -16.60 15.41
C LEU A 237 19.72 -17.77 16.00
N PRO A 238 18.39 -17.59 16.20
CA PRO A 238 17.51 -18.67 16.57
C PRO A 238 17.49 -19.78 15.50
N PHE A 239 17.62 -21.03 15.92
CA PHE A 239 17.71 -22.19 15.06
C PHE A 239 16.64 -23.23 15.36
N PHE A 240 15.92 -23.66 14.33
CA PHE A 240 14.88 -24.68 14.42
C PHE A 240 15.12 -25.79 13.41
N THR A 241 15.08 -27.04 13.87
CA THR A 241 15.11 -28.23 13.03
C THR A 241 13.66 -28.61 12.69
N ILE A 242 13.34 -28.60 11.40
CA ILE A 242 11.97 -28.88 10.93
C ILE A 242 11.95 -29.90 9.79
N SER A 243 10.83 -30.56 9.63
CA SER A 243 10.46 -31.22 8.39
C SER A 243 9.08 -30.74 7.96
N ALA A 244 9.04 -29.89 6.93
CA ALA A 244 7.78 -29.40 6.41
C ALA A 244 6.90 -30.50 5.83
N ALA A 245 7.50 -31.60 5.34
CA ALA A 245 6.77 -32.74 4.79
C ALA A 245 6.05 -33.56 5.87
N THR A 246 6.70 -33.74 7.02
CA THR A 246 6.14 -34.50 8.16
C THR A 246 5.48 -33.62 9.22
N THR A 247 5.55 -32.29 9.05
CA THR A 247 5.09 -31.28 10.01
C THR A 247 5.87 -31.21 11.32
N GLN A 248 6.93 -32.01 11.46
CA GLN A 248 7.75 -32.02 12.66
C GLN A 248 8.47 -30.71 12.89
N GLY A 249 8.42 -30.18 14.11
CA GLY A 249 9.09 -28.94 14.50
C GLY A 249 8.47 -27.64 13.96
N THR A 250 7.47 -27.72 13.07
CA THR A 250 6.84 -26.52 12.47
C THR A 250 6.06 -25.70 13.49
N ASP A 251 5.44 -26.34 14.48
CA ASP A 251 4.69 -25.64 15.53
C ASP A 251 5.61 -24.80 16.41
N ALA A 252 6.73 -25.37 16.87
CA ALA A 252 7.72 -24.66 17.68
C ALA A 252 8.33 -23.47 16.92
N LEU A 253 8.59 -23.63 15.62
CA LEU A 253 9.05 -22.53 14.75
C LEU A 253 8.00 -21.40 14.69
N MET A 254 6.73 -21.73 14.46
CA MET A 254 5.67 -20.71 14.35
C MET A 254 5.37 -20.03 15.69
N ASP A 255 5.51 -20.73 16.81
CA ASP A 255 5.36 -20.13 18.14
C ASP A 255 6.46 -19.14 18.41
N CYS A 256 7.72 -19.45 18.06
CA CYS A 256 8.84 -18.53 18.15
C CYS A 256 8.64 -17.31 17.23
N VAL A 257 8.17 -17.51 15.99
CA VAL A 257 7.87 -16.43 15.04
C VAL A 257 6.82 -15.48 15.64
N ALA A 258 5.75 -16.00 16.23
CA ALA A 258 4.71 -15.18 16.86
C ALA A 258 5.26 -14.38 18.06
N GLU A 259 6.10 -15.02 18.88
CA GLU A 259 6.75 -14.37 20.02
C GLU A 259 7.68 -13.23 19.57
N GLU A 260 8.57 -13.48 18.61
CA GLU A 260 9.49 -12.48 18.09
C GLU A 260 8.73 -11.32 17.42
N LEU A 261 7.69 -11.59 16.63
CA LEU A 261 6.85 -10.55 16.04
C LEU A 261 6.19 -9.65 17.10
N SER A 262 5.83 -10.21 18.27
CA SER A 262 5.22 -9.43 19.35
C SER A 262 6.18 -8.41 19.96
N LYS A 263 7.49 -8.67 19.90
CA LYS A 263 8.56 -7.80 20.40
C LYS A 263 8.93 -6.69 19.41
N LEU A 264 8.62 -6.87 18.13
CA LEU A 264 8.97 -5.94 17.07
C LEU A 264 7.95 -4.79 16.93
N PRO A 265 8.39 -3.58 16.55
CA PRO A 265 7.49 -2.47 16.28
C PRO A 265 6.52 -2.81 15.13
N PRO A 266 5.36 -2.16 15.07
CA PRO A 266 4.43 -2.33 13.95
C PRO A 266 5.11 -2.00 12.61
N PRO A 267 4.57 -2.50 11.47
CA PRO A 267 5.17 -2.25 10.15
C PRO A 267 5.27 -0.76 9.87
N LYS A 268 6.35 -0.33 9.21
CA LYS A 268 6.55 1.07 8.81
C LYS A 268 5.42 1.50 7.89
N ARG A 269 4.77 2.62 8.24
CA ARG A 269 3.83 3.29 7.34
C ARG A 269 4.62 4.19 6.39
N PHE A 270 4.16 4.26 5.15
CA PHE A 270 4.68 5.28 4.24
C PHE A 270 4.12 6.63 4.65
N GLU A 271 5.01 7.57 4.91
CA GLU A 271 4.58 8.92 5.23
C GLU A 271 3.90 9.58 4.04
N VAL A 272 2.73 10.17 4.32
CA VAL A 272 2.05 11.03 3.36
C VAL A 272 2.95 12.22 3.08
N GLN A 273 3.29 12.40 1.81
CA GLN A 273 4.13 13.52 1.41
C GLN A 273 3.26 14.80 1.33
N PRO A 274 3.40 15.75 2.25
CA PRO A 274 2.66 17.01 2.16
C PRO A 274 3.08 17.77 0.89
N LEU A 275 2.16 18.55 0.34
CA LEU A 275 2.48 19.47 -0.75
C LEU A 275 3.58 20.44 -0.29
N THR A 276 4.61 20.59 -1.08
CA THR A 276 5.62 21.61 -0.84
C THR A 276 5.03 23.00 -1.08
N MET A 277 5.60 24.03 -0.44
CA MET A 277 5.15 25.43 -0.67
C MET A 277 5.26 25.85 -2.13
N ALA A 278 6.22 25.31 -2.87
CA ALA A 278 6.38 25.56 -4.30
C ALA A 278 5.24 24.94 -5.11
N GLU A 279 4.86 23.72 -4.82
CA GLU A 279 3.72 23.03 -5.48
C GLU A 279 2.39 23.73 -5.15
N LEU A 280 2.20 24.15 -3.90
CA LEU A 280 1.02 24.95 -3.51
C LEU A 280 0.94 26.26 -4.28
N GLN A 281 2.05 26.99 -4.42
CA GLN A 281 2.12 28.22 -5.22
C GLN A 281 1.88 27.96 -6.70
N GLN A 282 2.40 26.86 -7.24
CA GLN A 282 2.18 26.50 -8.64
C GLN A 282 0.71 26.16 -8.88
N MET A 283 0.08 25.39 -8.01
CA MET A 283 -1.36 25.11 -8.08
C MET A 283 -2.24 26.36 -7.91
N GLU A 284 -1.84 27.30 -7.06
CA GLU A 284 -2.52 28.59 -6.92
C GLU A 284 -2.36 29.44 -8.19
N ASN A 285 -1.18 29.50 -8.77
CA ASN A 285 -0.92 30.23 -10.02
C ASN A 285 -1.71 29.62 -11.20
N GLU A 286 -1.75 28.29 -11.30
CA GLU A 286 -2.56 27.59 -12.31
C GLU A 286 -4.05 27.85 -12.13
N LYS A 287 -4.54 27.86 -10.88
CA LYS A 287 -5.93 28.20 -10.57
C LYS A 287 -6.33 29.62 -10.97
N HIS A 288 -5.39 30.55 -11.00
CA HIS A 288 -5.62 31.96 -11.36
C HIS A 288 -5.11 32.31 -12.74
N SER A 289 -4.62 31.37 -13.53
CA SER A 289 -4.19 31.59 -14.90
C SER A 289 -5.37 31.97 -15.79
N PHE A 290 -5.15 32.93 -16.67
CA PHE A 290 -6.12 33.29 -17.70
C PHE A 290 -5.40 33.60 -19.02
N THR A 291 -6.08 33.33 -20.11
CA THR A 291 -5.62 33.71 -21.43
C THR A 291 -6.62 34.66 -22.08
N VAL A 292 -6.11 35.68 -22.79
CA VAL A 292 -6.94 36.60 -23.51
C VAL A 292 -6.59 36.52 -25.00
N GLN A 293 -7.58 36.24 -25.83
CA GLN A 293 -7.44 36.21 -27.29
C GLN A 293 -8.41 37.19 -27.92
N LYS A 294 -7.99 37.85 -29.01
CA LYS A 294 -8.85 38.72 -29.78
C LYS A 294 -9.30 37.97 -31.03
N ILE A 295 -10.58 37.60 -31.09
CA ILE A 295 -11.19 36.89 -32.22
C ILE A 295 -12.28 37.79 -32.77
N ASP A 296 -12.19 38.13 -34.06
CA ASP A 296 -13.16 38.98 -34.78
C ASP A 296 -13.49 40.34 -34.09
N GLY A 297 -12.50 40.94 -33.47
CA GLY A 297 -12.66 42.20 -32.76
C GLY A 297 -13.20 42.09 -31.33
N VAL A 298 -13.58 40.93 -30.90
CA VAL A 298 -14.05 40.60 -29.53
C VAL A 298 -12.91 40.00 -28.73
N TYR A 299 -12.73 40.43 -27.46
CA TYR A 299 -11.80 39.82 -26.54
C TYR A 299 -12.46 38.59 -25.89
N VAL A 300 -11.86 37.43 -26.13
CA VAL A 300 -12.26 36.15 -25.48
C VAL A 300 -11.28 35.91 -24.34
N VAL A 301 -11.80 35.83 -23.13
CA VAL A 301 -11.03 35.54 -21.92
C VAL A 301 -11.32 34.08 -21.51
N ASP A 302 -10.31 33.25 -21.55
CA ASP A 302 -10.36 31.92 -20.98
C ASP A 302 -9.72 31.94 -19.59
N ALA A 303 -10.55 31.80 -18.56
CA ALA A 303 -10.16 31.91 -17.15
C ALA A 303 -10.88 30.81 -16.39
N PRO A 304 -10.30 29.58 -16.29
CA PRO A 304 -10.94 28.44 -15.64
C PRO A 304 -11.41 28.71 -14.20
N PHE A 305 -10.70 29.56 -13.46
CA PHE A 305 -11.06 29.96 -12.10
C PHE A 305 -12.34 30.80 -12.02
N MET A 306 -12.73 31.44 -13.11
CA MET A 306 -13.98 32.20 -13.17
C MET A 306 -15.20 31.31 -13.44
N ALA A 307 -15.02 30.10 -13.97
CA ALA A 307 -16.12 29.22 -14.28
C ALA A 307 -17.02 28.89 -13.05
N PRO A 308 -16.48 28.59 -11.85
CA PRO A 308 -17.30 28.42 -10.65
C PRO A 308 -18.04 29.71 -10.23
N ILE A 309 -17.42 30.89 -10.43
CA ILE A 309 -18.01 32.18 -10.10
C ILE A 309 -19.15 32.48 -11.08
N LEU A 310 -18.89 32.34 -12.38
CA LEU A 310 -19.89 32.56 -13.41
C LEU A 310 -21.07 31.59 -13.32
N SER A 311 -20.80 30.33 -12.98
CA SER A 311 -21.85 29.34 -12.75
C SER A 311 -22.74 29.68 -11.53
N THR A 312 -22.25 30.49 -10.60
CA THR A 312 -23.01 30.97 -9.44
C THR A 312 -23.89 32.18 -9.74
N CYS A 313 -23.74 32.81 -10.90
CA CYS A 313 -24.47 33.97 -11.33
C CYS A 313 -25.45 33.61 -12.45
N ASN A 314 -26.71 34.00 -12.32
CA ASN A 314 -27.60 33.99 -13.47
C ASN A 314 -27.32 35.23 -14.32
N MET A 315 -26.69 35.03 -15.47
CA MET A 315 -26.24 36.12 -16.38
C MET A 315 -27.44 36.88 -16.97
N GLU A 316 -28.64 36.34 -16.98
CA GLU A 316 -29.87 36.96 -17.45
C GLU A 316 -30.59 37.76 -16.34
N ASP A 317 -30.16 37.62 -15.09
CA ASP A 317 -30.78 38.29 -13.95
C ASP A 317 -29.80 39.33 -13.37
N TYR A 318 -30.11 40.60 -13.62
CA TYR A 318 -29.32 41.73 -13.11
C TYR A 318 -29.10 41.71 -11.59
N GLU A 319 -30.06 41.15 -10.86
CA GLU A 319 -29.98 40.98 -9.41
C GLU A 319 -28.95 39.93 -8.98
N SER A 320 -28.82 38.90 -9.79
CA SER A 320 -27.83 37.84 -9.56
C SER A 320 -26.39 38.33 -9.79
N LEU A 321 -26.22 39.34 -10.68
CA LEU A 321 -24.92 39.92 -11.01
C LEU A 321 -24.39 40.89 -9.93
N GLN A 322 -25.24 41.36 -9.02
CA GLN A 322 -24.85 42.28 -7.95
C GLN A 322 -24.39 41.59 -6.66
N TYR A 323 -24.44 40.29 -6.61
CA TYR A 323 -24.04 39.45 -5.46
C TYR A 323 -22.87 38.53 -5.78
#